data_bf7ee0d650da84118bdd497a67359e64
#
_entry.id   bf7ee0d650da84118bdd497a67359e64
#
_cell.length_a   1.000
_cell.length_b   1.000
_cell.length_c   1.000
_cell.angle_alpha   90.00
_cell.angle_beta   90.00
_cell.angle_gamma   90.00
#
_symmetry.space_group_name_H-M   'P 1'
#
loop_
_entity.id
_entity.type
_entity.pdbx_description
1 polymer ?
#
loop_
_entity_poly.entity_id
_entity_poly.type
_entity_poly.pdbx_seq_one_letter_code
_entity_poly.pdbx_strand_id
1 'polypeptide(L)'
;SASGTPQEITVSEWLKNSASSGNLSDVSDLKDIKNVKGDETFDQDGDDLTWNTEDKDIYYQGTTTKELPASVELTYYLDGVQVSPDDLAGKSGHLKVEVKYTNNAKNKVKVGKKKTDMYSPFVMVTAMILPVDNFTNVTIDNGKVLSDGQRNIAVGVGLPGLADSLDLKSIDKDIDIDIPEGFT
;
A
#
# COMPACT_ATOMS: atom_id res chain seq x y z
N SER A 1 3.81 -12.71 2.95
CA SER A 1 4.98 -13.57 3.16
C SER A 1 6.16 -12.74 3.68
N ALA A 2 7.18 -13.40 4.21
CA ALA A 2 8.39 -12.72 4.70
C ALA A 2 9.22 -12.04 3.60
N SER A 3 8.98 -12.34 2.33
CA SER A 3 9.60 -11.67 1.18
C SER A 3 8.88 -10.40 0.71
N GLY A 4 7.72 -10.08 1.29
CA GLY A 4 6.84 -8.99 0.85
C GLY A 4 5.68 -9.42 -0.06
N THR A 5 5.67 -10.67 -0.57
CA THR A 5 4.56 -11.15 -1.41
C THR A 5 3.26 -11.19 -0.60
N PRO A 6 2.17 -10.55 -1.04
CA PRO A 6 0.87 -10.61 -0.38
C PRO A 6 0.36 -12.04 -0.25
N GLN A 7 -0.23 -12.39 0.89
CA GLN A 7 -0.92 -13.66 1.11
C GLN A 7 -2.42 -13.53 0.86
N GLU A 8 -2.96 -12.37 1.17
CA GLU A 8 -4.34 -12.00 0.97
C GLU A 8 -4.41 -10.55 0.51
N ILE A 9 -5.26 -10.26 -0.45
CA ILE A 9 -5.46 -8.92 -0.98
C ILE A 9 -6.92 -8.55 -0.76
N THR A 10 -7.16 -7.56 0.11
CA THR A 10 -8.47 -6.96 0.31
C THR A 10 -8.47 -5.58 -0.31
N VAL A 11 -9.47 -5.30 -1.12
CA VAL A 11 -9.71 -3.98 -1.73
C VAL A 11 -10.87 -3.32 -1.00
N SER A 12 -10.70 -2.03 -0.67
CA SER A 12 -11.77 -1.21 -0.08
C SER A 12 -12.17 -0.13 -1.06
N GLU A 13 -13.46 0.00 -1.28
CA GLU A 13 -14.04 0.98 -2.18
C GLU A 13 -14.97 1.94 -1.44
N TRP A 14 -14.96 3.19 -1.88
CA TRP A 14 -15.87 4.21 -1.40
C TRP A 14 -16.65 4.81 -2.56
N LEU A 15 -17.94 4.50 -2.62
CA LEU A 15 -18.87 5.10 -3.56
C LEU A 15 -19.54 6.32 -2.92
N LYS A 16 -19.15 7.48 -3.41
CA LYS A 16 -19.70 8.75 -2.91
C LYS A 16 -21.06 9.04 -3.54
N ASN A 17 -22.08 9.19 -2.71
CA ASN A 17 -23.45 9.50 -3.13
C ASN A 17 -23.73 11.01 -3.14
N SER A 18 -23.05 11.76 -4.00
CA SER A 18 -23.19 13.23 -4.07
C SER A 18 -24.56 13.73 -4.50
N ALA A 19 -25.37 12.87 -5.12
CA ALA A 19 -26.70 13.21 -5.63
C ALA A 19 -27.83 12.76 -4.68
N SER A 20 -27.50 12.16 -3.54
CA SER A 20 -28.48 11.52 -2.64
C SER A 20 -29.43 10.60 -3.40
N SER A 21 -28.85 9.75 -4.25
CA SER A 21 -29.60 8.76 -5.03
C SER A 21 -29.94 7.57 -4.18
N GLY A 22 -31.15 7.04 -4.27
CA GLY A 22 -31.53 5.80 -3.57
C GLY A 22 -30.77 4.56 -4.03
N ASN A 23 -30.15 4.60 -5.20
CA ASN A 23 -29.30 3.53 -5.73
C ASN A 23 -27.99 4.07 -6.31
N LEU A 24 -26.91 3.32 -6.16
CA LEU A 24 -25.63 3.52 -6.84
C LEU A 24 -25.22 2.26 -7.59
N SER A 25 -24.77 2.44 -8.82
CA SER A 25 -24.20 1.35 -9.63
C SER A 25 -22.67 1.41 -9.61
N ASP A 26 -22.06 0.24 -9.56
CA ASP A 26 -20.61 0.06 -9.66
C ASP A 26 -20.28 -1.21 -10.45
N VAL A 27 -19.04 -1.36 -10.90
CA VAL A 27 -18.55 -2.55 -11.58
C VAL A 27 -17.35 -3.09 -10.81
N SER A 28 -17.48 -4.29 -10.26
CA SER A 28 -16.46 -4.88 -9.41
C SER A 28 -16.34 -6.38 -9.64
N ASP A 29 -15.14 -6.83 -9.95
CA ASP A 29 -14.81 -8.27 -10.04
C ASP A 29 -14.25 -8.86 -8.74
N LEU A 30 -14.35 -8.12 -7.64
CA LEU A 30 -13.97 -8.58 -6.31
C LEU A 30 -14.84 -9.76 -5.87
N LYS A 31 -14.29 -10.60 -5.01
CA LYS A 31 -14.98 -11.71 -4.35
C LYS A 31 -15.30 -11.33 -2.90
N ASP A 32 -16.24 -12.06 -2.30
CA ASP A 32 -16.61 -11.90 -0.89
C ASP A 32 -16.95 -10.45 -0.51
N ILE A 33 -17.69 -9.76 -1.40
CA ILE A 33 -18.05 -8.35 -1.24
C ILE A 33 -18.94 -8.17 0.00
N LYS A 34 -18.61 -7.21 0.83
CA LYS A 34 -19.38 -6.84 2.02
C LYS A 34 -19.33 -5.34 2.29
N ASN A 35 -20.45 -4.77 2.74
CA ASN A 35 -20.49 -3.43 3.33
C ASN A 35 -19.69 -3.43 4.65
N VAL A 36 -18.83 -2.43 4.87
CA VAL A 36 -17.96 -2.35 6.07
C VAL A 36 -18.29 -1.16 6.97
N LYS A 37 -19.26 -0.33 6.58
CA LYS A 37 -19.62 0.87 7.35
C LYS A 37 -21.12 1.14 7.45
N GLY A 38 -21.93 0.17 7.18
CA GLY A 38 -23.39 0.30 7.22
C GLY A 38 -24.04 -1.05 7.03
N ASP A 39 -25.34 -1.03 6.82
CA ASP A 39 -26.19 -2.19 6.60
C ASP A 39 -26.88 -2.16 5.22
N GLU A 40 -26.49 -1.20 4.37
CA GLU A 40 -26.95 -1.10 3.00
C GLU A 40 -26.60 -2.38 2.23
N THR A 41 -27.56 -2.86 1.45
CA THR A 41 -27.46 -4.09 0.66
C THR A 41 -27.22 -3.80 -0.81
N PHE A 42 -26.84 -4.82 -1.57
CA PHE A 42 -26.67 -4.73 -3.01
C PHE A 42 -27.22 -5.96 -3.72
N ASP A 43 -27.60 -5.76 -4.98
CA ASP A 43 -27.82 -6.81 -5.97
C ASP A 43 -26.59 -6.93 -6.87
N GLN A 44 -26.24 -8.15 -7.25
CA GLN A 44 -25.09 -8.41 -8.11
C GLN A 44 -25.51 -9.25 -9.33
N ASP A 45 -25.15 -8.77 -10.52
CA ASP A 45 -25.29 -9.52 -11.77
C ASP A 45 -23.94 -9.53 -12.50
N GLY A 46 -23.24 -10.66 -12.41
CA GLY A 46 -21.84 -10.75 -12.86
C GLY A 46 -20.93 -9.82 -12.09
N ASP A 47 -20.30 -8.87 -12.76
CA ASP A 47 -19.44 -7.84 -12.16
C ASP A 47 -20.21 -6.53 -11.87
N ASP A 48 -21.48 -6.41 -12.29
CA ASP A 48 -22.31 -5.25 -12.03
C ASP A 48 -22.92 -5.32 -10.63
N LEU A 49 -22.71 -4.26 -9.83
CA LEU A 49 -23.27 -4.09 -8.50
C LEU A 49 -24.30 -2.95 -8.51
N THR A 50 -25.45 -3.18 -7.89
CA THR A 50 -26.45 -2.13 -7.64
C THR A 50 -26.72 -2.05 -6.14
N TRP A 51 -26.17 -1.01 -5.51
CA TRP A 51 -26.34 -0.73 -4.09
C TRP A 51 -27.63 0.00 -3.80
N ASN A 52 -28.41 -0.46 -2.82
CA ASN A 52 -29.49 0.31 -2.22
C ASN A 52 -28.87 1.20 -1.14
N THR A 53 -28.72 2.48 -1.42
CA THR A 53 -27.89 3.38 -0.62
C THR A 53 -28.63 4.07 0.52
N GLU A 54 -29.97 4.08 0.51
CA GLU A 54 -30.76 4.90 1.44
C GLU A 54 -30.24 6.36 1.53
N ASP A 55 -29.82 6.90 0.37
CA ASP A 55 -29.23 8.25 0.23
C ASP A 55 -27.86 8.44 0.90
N LYS A 56 -27.20 7.36 1.34
CA LYS A 56 -25.87 7.39 1.99
C LYS A 56 -24.73 7.01 1.02
N ASP A 57 -23.53 7.34 1.41
CA ASP A 57 -22.31 6.80 0.79
C ASP A 57 -22.15 5.32 1.12
N ILE A 58 -21.60 4.55 0.18
CA ILE A 58 -21.31 3.14 0.39
C ILE A 58 -19.80 2.93 0.62
N TYR A 59 -19.46 2.13 1.61
CA TYR A 59 -18.09 1.67 1.87
C TYR A 59 -18.10 0.14 1.89
N TYR A 60 -17.52 -0.47 0.86
CA TYR A 60 -17.48 -1.92 0.79
C TYR A 60 -16.05 -2.45 0.65
N GLN A 61 -15.88 -3.71 0.92
CA GLN A 61 -14.64 -4.45 0.73
C GLN A 61 -14.93 -5.74 0.00
N GLY A 62 -13.93 -6.20 -0.74
CA GLY A 62 -13.89 -7.52 -1.31
C GLY A 62 -12.46 -8.02 -1.44
N THR A 63 -12.29 -9.28 -1.80
CA THR A 63 -10.99 -9.91 -2.00
C THR A 63 -10.66 -10.05 -3.47
N THR A 64 -9.37 -10.09 -3.80
CA THR A 64 -8.90 -10.35 -5.16
C THR A 64 -7.64 -11.20 -5.16
N THR A 65 -7.43 -11.94 -6.25
CA THR A 65 -6.18 -12.65 -6.54
C THR A 65 -5.38 -12.02 -7.69
N LYS A 66 -5.84 -10.88 -8.20
CA LYS A 66 -5.13 -10.15 -9.25
C LYS A 66 -3.81 -9.60 -8.73
N GLU A 67 -2.84 -9.46 -9.63
CA GLU A 67 -1.59 -8.79 -9.30
C GLU A 67 -1.85 -7.32 -8.95
N LEU A 68 -1.20 -6.87 -7.88
CA LEU A 68 -1.28 -5.47 -7.48
C LEU A 68 -0.45 -4.59 -8.43
N PRO A 69 -0.88 -3.35 -8.68
CA PRO A 69 -0.12 -2.39 -9.49
C PRO A 69 1.14 -1.88 -8.79
N ALA A 70 1.37 -2.28 -7.55
CA ALA A 70 2.57 -2.01 -6.78
C ALA A 70 3.01 -3.27 -6.04
N SER A 71 4.32 -3.42 -5.84
CA SER A 71 4.92 -4.53 -5.11
C SER A 71 5.77 -4.05 -3.93
N VAL A 72 5.95 -4.95 -2.96
CA VAL A 72 6.77 -4.74 -1.77
C VAL A 72 7.85 -5.82 -1.75
N GLU A 73 9.09 -5.41 -1.52
CA GLU A 73 10.22 -6.30 -1.29
C GLU A 73 10.79 -6.05 0.11
N LEU A 74 11.04 -7.12 0.86
CA LEU A 74 11.65 -7.09 2.18
C LEU A 74 13.04 -7.73 2.10
N THR A 75 14.07 -6.99 2.50
CA THR A 75 15.45 -7.48 2.62
C THR A 75 15.91 -7.39 4.07
N TYR A 76 16.52 -8.46 4.55
CA TYR A 76 16.94 -8.61 5.94
C TYR A 76 18.45 -8.64 6.07
N TYR A 77 18.96 -7.95 7.10
CA TYR A 77 20.36 -7.95 7.46
C TYR A 77 20.51 -8.19 8.96
N LEU A 78 21.35 -9.16 9.34
CA LEU A 78 21.72 -9.39 10.74
C LEU A 78 23.19 -9.01 10.91
N ASP A 79 23.48 -8.07 11.81
CA ASP A 79 24.80 -7.51 12.06
C ASP A 79 25.50 -7.03 10.77
N GLY A 80 24.72 -6.45 9.83
CA GLY A 80 25.19 -5.93 8.56
C GLY A 80 25.35 -6.96 7.43
N VAL A 81 25.10 -8.24 7.69
CA VAL A 81 25.16 -9.31 6.68
C VAL A 81 23.73 -9.65 6.22
N GLN A 82 23.53 -9.65 4.91
CA GLN A 82 22.23 -10.04 4.34
C GLN A 82 21.93 -11.52 4.64
N VAL A 83 20.72 -11.78 5.10
CA VAL A 83 20.27 -13.11 5.50
C VAL A 83 18.88 -13.43 4.93
N SER A 84 18.57 -14.71 4.81
CA SER A 84 17.21 -15.16 4.56
C SER A 84 16.35 -14.97 5.82
N PRO A 85 15.07 -14.59 5.69
CA PRO A 85 14.16 -14.54 6.85
C PRO A 85 14.05 -15.88 7.58
N ASP A 86 14.19 -17.01 6.88
CA ASP A 86 14.15 -18.35 7.49
C ASP A 86 15.37 -18.63 8.39
N ASP A 87 16.50 -17.94 8.14
CA ASP A 87 17.72 -18.06 8.94
C ASP A 87 17.72 -17.18 10.21
N LEU A 88 16.70 -16.35 10.40
CA LEU A 88 16.60 -15.45 11.55
C LEU A 88 16.09 -16.15 12.83
N ALA A 89 15.40 -17.27 12.68
CA ALA A 89 14.83 -17.98 13.81
C ALA A 89 15.91 -18.38 14.85
N GLY A 90 15.74 -17.95 16.10
CA GLY A 90 16.68 -18.21 17.21
C GLY A 90 17.99 -17.43 17.13
N LYS A 91 18.14 -16.49 16.24
CA LYS A 91 19.29 -15.58 16.16
C LYS A 91 19.06 -14.35 17.03
N SER A 92 20.16 -13.77 17.50
CA SER A 92 20.19 -12.48 18.21
C SER A 92 21.24 -11.59 17.55
N GLY A 93 20.98 -10.29 17.52
CA GLY A 93 21.88 -9.31 16.89
C GLY A 93 21.13 -8.04 16.48
N HIS A 94 21.81 -7.16 15.78
CA HIS A 94 21.21 -5.98 15.18
C HIS A 94 20.53 -6.37 13.86
N LEU A 95 19.18 -6.41 13.89
CA LEU A 95 18.38 -6.70 12.71
C LEU A 95 18.01 -5.39 12.00
N LYS A 96 18.37 -5.29 10.71
CA LYS A 96 17.90 -4.25 9.79
C LYS A 96 16.96 -4.88 8.78
N VAL A 97 15.80 -4.27 8.58
CA VAL A 97 14.82 -4.66 7.55
C VAL A 97 14.65 -3.50 6.59
N GLU A 98 15.03 -3.70 5.34
CA GLU A 98 14.76 -2.75 4.27
C GLU A 98 13.44 -3.10 3.60
N VAL A 99 12.56 -2.12 3.47
CA VAL A 99 11.28 -2.22 2.77
C VAL A 99 11.36 -1.36 1.53
N LYS A 100 11.28 -1.98 0.37
CA LYS A 100 11.28 -1.30 -0.92
C LYS A 100 9.94 -1.48 -1.61
N TYR A 101 9.37 -0.39 -2.09
CA TYR A 101 8.17 -0.39 -2.91
C TYR A 101 8.53 -0.19 -4.37
N THR A 102 7.80 -0.86 -5.26
CA THR A 102 7.93 -0.67 -6.70
C THR A 102 6.54 -0.43 -7.30
N ASN A 103 6.42 0.64 -8.08
CA ASN A 103 5.21 0.95 -8.82
C ASN A 103 5.27 0.32 -10.21
N ASN A 104 4.36 -0.60 -10.50
CA ASN A 104 4.26 -1.31 -11.77
C ASN A 104 3.23 -0.67 -12.73
N ALA A 105 2.44 0.31 -12.25
CA ALA A 105 1.41 0.99 -13.03
C ALA A 105 1.98 2.16 -13.83
N LYS A 106 2.70 1.85 -14.89
CA LYS A 106 3.41 2.79 -15.75
C LYS A 106 2.68 2.98 -17.08
N ASN A 107 2.36 4.23 -17.42
CA ASN A 107 1.68 4.59 -18.64
C ASN A 107 2.51 5.57 -19.48
N LYS A 108 2.47 5.43 -20.82
CA LYS A 108 3.09 6.41 -21.71
C LYS A 108 2.11 7.53 -22.01
N VAL A 109 2.43 8.73 -21.57
CA VAL A 109 1.62 9.93 -21.78
C VAL A 109 2.35 10.87 -22.76
N LYS A 110 1.59 11.52 -23.63
CA LYS A 110 2.13 12.51 -24.54
C LYS A 110 2.05 13.90 -23.90
N VAL A 111 3.21 14.48 -23.57
CA VAL A 111 3.32 15.84 -23.06
C VAL A 111 3.92 16.72 -24.17
N GLY A 112 3.07 17.53 -24.84
CA GLY A 112 3.48 18.29 -26.02
C GLY A 112 3.88 17.38 -27.18
N LYS A 113 5.15 17.45 -27.62
CA LYS A 113 5.70 16.62 -28.69
C LYS A 113 6.45 15.38 -28.20
N LYS A 114 6.67 15.25 -26.88
CA LYS A 114 7.46 14.18 -26.25
C LYS A 114 6.53 13.14 -25.61
N LYS A 115 6.87 11.85 -25.72
CA LYS A 115 6.26 10.79 -24.91
C LYS A 115 7.07 10.64 -23.63
N THR A 116 6.39 10.69 -22.49
CA THR A 116 6.97 10.55 -21.16
C THR A 116 6.26 9.40 -20.44
N ASP A 117 7.01 8.65 -19.66
CA ASP A 117 6.45 7.65 -18.77
C ASP A 117 5.87 8.36 -17.53
N MET A 118 4.65 8.03 -17.18
CA MET A 118 3.99 8.50 -15.96
C MET A 118 3.49 7.29 -15.17
N TYR A 119 3.73 7.31 -13.88
CA TYR A 119 3.21 6.30 -12.97
C TYR A 119 1.87 6.75 -12.39
N SER A 120 0.93 5.80 -12.21
CA SER A 120 -0.23 6.05 -11.35
C SER A 120 0.26 6.29 -9.92
N PRO A 121 -0.14 7.37 -9.25
CA PRO A 121 0.38 7.66 -7.91
C PRO A 121 -0.20 6.69 -6.88
N PHE A 122 0.68 6.08 -6.07
CA PHE A 122 0.32 5.26 -4.93
C PHE A 122 1.00 5.80 -3.67
N VAL A 123 0.29 5.74 -2.55
CA VAL A 123 0.86 5.89 -1.21
C VAL A 123 0.91 4.49 -0.61
N MET A 124 2.13 4.01 -0.38
CA MET A 124 2.37 2.72 0.24
C MET A 124 2.61 2.90 1.73
N VAL A 125 1.91 2.12 2.54
CA VAL A 125 2.07 2.13 3.99
C VAL A 125 2.25 0.70 4.46
N THR A 126 3.32 0.45 5.21
CA THR A 126 3.54 -0.86 5.86
C THR A 126 3.59 -0.67 7.37
N ALA A 127 2.88 -1.53 8.07
CA ALA A 127 2.95 -1.64 9.53
C ALA A 127 3.56 -2.99 9.93
N MET A 128 4.64 -2.95 10.70
CA MET A 128 5.28 -4.14 11.28
C MET A 128 4.98 -4.18 12.78
N ILE A 129 4.44 -5.32 13.25
CA ILE A 129 4.16 -5.55 14.67
C ILE A 129 5.31 -6.35 15.27
N LEU A 130 6.04 -5.75 16.19
CA LEU A 130 7.27 -6.27 16.78
C LEU A 130 7.08 -6.43 18.30
N PRO A 131 6.92 -7.67 18.83
CA PRO A 131 6.81 -7.92 20.27
C PRO A 131 8.05 -7.40 21.02
N VAL A 132 7.84 -6.68 22.13
CA VAL A 132 8.95 -6.08 22.90
C VAL A 132 9.87 -7.11 23.56
N ASP A 133 9.37 -8.33 23.82
CA ASP A 133 10.17 -9.42 24.34
C ASP A 133 11.25 -9.91 23.36
N ASN A 134 11.05 -9.67 22.07
CA ASN A 134 11.95 -10.13 21.01
C ASN A 134 12.69 -8.98 20.33
N PHE A 135 12.10 -7.77 20.31
CA PHE A 135 12.63 -6.62 19.57
C PHE A 135 12.70 -5.39 20.48
N THR A 136 13.92 -4.95 20.74
CA THR A 136 14.20 -3.75 21.54
C THR A 136 14.83 -2.66 20.69
N ASN A 137 14.73 -1.40 21.11
CA ASN A 137 15.35 -0.25 20.46
C ASN A 137 14.96 -0.11 18.97
N VAL A 138 13.67 -0.32 18.68
CA VAL A 138 13.15 -0.22 17.30
C VAL A 138 13.19 1.24 16.83
N THR A 139 13.80 1.46 15.67
CA THR A 139 13.89 2.75 14.98
C THR A 139 13.44 2.60 13.54
N ILE A 140 13.08 3.70 12.88
CA ILE A 140 12.68 3.75 11.47
C ILE A 140 13.10 5.10 10.89
N ASP A 141 13.49 5.13 9.63
CA ASP A 141 13.88 6.37 8.94
C ASP A 141 12.66 7.15 8.39
N ASN A 142 11.91 6.59 7.43
CA ASN A 142 10.76 7.23 6.80
C ASN A 142 9.45 6.74 7.41
N GLY A 143 9.20 7.05 8.70
CA GLY A 143 8.03 6.55 9.38
C GLY A 143 7.93 6.92 10.86
N LYS A 144 7.18 6.12 11.58
CA LYS A 144 6.96 6.30 13.03
C LYS A 144 6.87 4.96 13.75
N VAL A 145 7.48 4.89 14.94
CA VAL A 145 7.29 3.78 15.87
C VAL A 145 6.27 4.17 16.94
N LEU A 146 5.26 3.35 17.12
CA LEU A 146 4.26 3.46 18.19
C LEU A 146 4.45 2.26 19.12
N SER A 147 4.34 2.47 20.44
CA SER A 147 4.44 1.39 21.43
C SER A 147 3.22 1.37 22.34
N ASP A 148 2.69 0.18 22.60
CA ASP A 148 1.62 -0.05 23.58
C ASP A 148 2.11 -0.76 24.85
N GLY A 149 3.44 -0.93 25.00
CA GLY A 149 4.09 -1.58 26.13
C GLY A 149 4.26 -3.10 25.98
N GLN A 150 3.54 -3.74 25.07
CA GLN A 150 3.69 -5.18 24.75
C GLN A 150 4.33 -5.38 23.37
N ARG A 151 4.16 -4.41 22.47
CA ARG A 151 4.67 -4.43 21.10
C ARG A 151 5.02 -3.03 20.63
N ASN A 152 5.97 -2.97 19.72
CA ASN A 152 6.24 -1.82 18.89
C ASN A 152 5.56 -2.01 17.54
N ILE A 153 4.93 -0.96 17.03
CA ILE A 153 4.35 -0.94 15.70
C ILE A 153 5.15 0.07 14.88
N ALA A 154 6.02 -0.43 14.02
CA ALA A 154 6.77 0.40 13.10
C ALA A 154 5.94 0.63 11.84
N VAL A 155 5.60 1.89 11.55
CA VAL A 155 4.79 2.29 10.39
C VAL A 155 5.66 3.11 9.46
N GLY A 156 5.94 2.56 8.30
CA GLY A 156 6.72 3.22 7.24
C GLY A 156 5.88 3.57 6.04
N VAL A 157 6.31 4.59 5.29
CA VAL A 157 5.60 5.14 4.13
C VAL A 157 6.54 5.23 2.94
N GLY A 158 5.99 5.04 1.73
CA GLY A 158 6.69 5.28 0.48
C GLY A 158 5.76 5.73 -0.64
N LEU A 159 6.31 6.42 -1.63
CA LEU A 159 5.61 7.01 -2.77
C LEU A 159 6.30 6.58 -4.08
N PRO A 160 6.25 5.27 -4.42
CA PRO A 160 7.05 4.72 -5.52
C PRO A 160 6.66 5.32 -6.87
N GLY A 161 7.66 5.72 -7.66
CA GLY A 161 7.52 6.30 -9.00
C GLY A 161 7.00 7.74 -9.03
N LEU A 162 6.77 8.37 -7.86
CA LEU A 162 6.31 9.75 -7.83
C LEU A 162 7.41 10.72 -8.25
N ALA A 163 8.64 10.52 -7.81
CA ALA A 163 9.79 11.33 -8.21
C ALA A 163 10.00 11.32 -9.73
N ASP A 164 9.91 10.14 -10.33
CA ASP A 164 10.03 9.96 -11.79
C ASP A 164 8.90 10.65 -12.55
N SER A 165 7.66 10.57 -12.04
CA SER A 165 6.49 11.19 -12.69
C SER A 165 6.53 12.71 -12.65
N LEU A 166 7.09 13.29 -11.60
CA LEU A 166 7.20 14.74 -11.44
C LEU A 166 8.35 15.34 -12.26
N ASP A 167 9.37 14.53 -12.63
CA ASP A 167 10.56 14.94 -13.39
C ASP A 167 11.15 16.27 -12.87
N LEU A 168 11.24 16.40 -11.54
CA LEU A 168 11.59 17.65 -10.85
C LEU A 168 12.96 18.21 -11.30
N LYS A 169 13.90 17.31 -11.60
CA LYS A 169 15.23 17.68 -12.08
C LYS A 169 15.24 18.33 -13.47
N SER A 170 14.17 18.13 -14.27
CA SER A 170 14.02 18.81 -15.55
C SER A 170 13.50 20.24 -15.40
N ILE A 171 12.85 20.55 -14.27
CA ILE A 171 12.33 21.88 -13.94
C ILE A 171 13.48 22.73 -13.39
N ASP A 172 14.19 22.21 -12.40
CA ASP A 172 15.38 22.87 -11.84
C ASP A 172 16.34 21.79 -11.30
N LYS A 173 17.64 21.90 -11.66
CA LYS A 173 18.68 20.94 -11.25
C LYS A 173 18.99 21.03 -9.75
N ASP A 174 18.66 22.15 -9.12
CA ASP A 174 18.87 22.39 -7.69
C ASP A 174 17.71 21.91 -6.82
N ILE A 175 16.63 21.38 -7.44
CA ILE A 175 15.55 20.72 -6.69
C ILE A 175 16.05 19.35 -6.25
N ASP A 176 16.35 19.23 -4.96
CA ASP A 176 16.69 18.00 -4.27
C ASP A 176 15.59 17.66 -3.26
N ILE A 177 14.49 17.08 -3.75
CA ILE A 177 13.41 16.58 -2.91
C ILE A 177 13.54 15.06 -2.87
N ASP A 178 13.86 14.55 -1.69
CA ASP A 178 13.84 13.10 -1.43
C ASP A 178 12.40 12.63 -1.26
N ILE A 179 11.93 11.87 -2.24
CA ILE A 179 10.62 11.20 -2.20
C ILE A 179 10.88 9.72 -1.91
N PRO A 180 10.55 9.22 -0.71
CA PRO A 180 10.91 7.88 -0.31
C PRO A 180 10.16 6.82 -1.14
N GLU A 181 10.91 5.85 -1.66
CA GLU A 181 10.36 4.65 -2.29
C GLU A 181 10.34 3.44 -1.34
N GLY A 182 10.61 3.68 -0.07
CA GLY A 182 10.65 2.69 0.98
C GLY A 182 11.16 3.25 2.28
N PHE A 183 11.56 2.36 3.19
CA PHE A 183 12.08 2.72 4.52
C PHE A 183 12.94 1.59 5.11
N THR A 184 13.66 1.92 6.15
CA THR A 184 14.48 0.98 6.92
C THR A 184 14.15 1.06 8.40
#